data_8fad8757ed62156c93e86b90befd059a
#
_entry.id   8fad8757ed62156c93e86b90befd059a
#
_cell.length_a   1.000
_cell.length_b   1.000
_cell.length_c   1.000
_cell.angle_alpha   90.00
_cell.angle_beta   90.00
_cell.angle_gamma   90.00
#
_symmetry.space_group_name_H-M   'P 1'
#
loop_
_entity.id
_entity.type
_entity.pdbx_description
1 polymer ?
#
loop_
_entity_poly.entity_id
_entity_poly.type
_entity_poly.pdbx_seq_one_letter_code
_entity_poly.pdbx_strand_id
1 'polypeptide(L)'
;PELNCDEFANIEPRLATPPQLFHEYTVGWSKLCLDKPEIYDFVATVLGEMAEITTGDYLHIGGDEIEDERYKEFVVKADSIVRGLGKTTIGWEEVTQAQVDSTLISQRWNGKTNSVVNTPIIESICSSFYYDHANIPGQEMTNNWCKEDGVSLKDAYTFKVKNPNTIGVEAPVWTEMVLSNEAADDRFWPRTIAMAEVGWSEDENKDYKNFIKRLGEHGLRLDLMDVHYFRTPEVEWNSDRNKGVFSEYMPESRW
;
A
#
# COMPACT_ATOMS: atom_id res chain seq x y z
N PRO A 1 -15.06 -3.51 20.26
CA PRO A 1 -15.10 -4.73 21.12
C PRO A 1 -16.28 -5.65 20.80
N GLU A 2 -17.44 -5.07 20.53
CA GLU A 2 -18.67 -5.87 20.29
C GLU A 2 -18.65 -6.67 18.99
N LEU A 3 -17.84 -6.24 18.03
CA LEU A 3 -17.70 -6.88 16.71
C LEU A 3 -16.52 -7.83 16.61
N ASN A 4 -15.62 -7.86 17.60
CA ASN A 4 -14.53 -8.83 17.68
C ASN A 4 -15.02 -10.15 18.26
N CYS A 5 -14.32 -11.24 17.95
CA CYS A 5 -14.50 -12.49 18.67
C CYS A 5 -14.01 -12.36 20.13
N ASP A 6 -14.64 -13.09 21.06
CA ASP A 6 -14.36 -12.97 22.51
C ASP A 6 -12.90 -13.29 22.85
N GLU A 7 -12.24 -14.13 22.09
CA GLU A 7 -10.81 -14.46 22.21
C GLU A 7 -9.88 -13.27 22.03
N PHE A 8 -10.30 -12.22 21.30
CA PHE A 8 -9.53 -11.00 21.08
C PHE A 8 -9.93 -9.85 22.03
N ALA A 9 -11.09 -9.93 22.66
CA ALA A 9 -11.62 -8.85 23.51
C ALA A 9 -10.74 -8.59 24.75
N ASN A 10 -9.99 -9.59 25.22
CA ASN A 10 -9.16 -9.50 26.42
C ASN A 10 -7.67 -9.26 26.13
N ILE A 11 -7.26 -9.26 24.88
CA ILE A 11 -5.84 -9.15 24.48
C ILE A 11 -5.42 -7.70 24.28
N GLU A 12 -6.37 -6.82 23.94
CA GLU A 12 -6.12 -5.44 23.56
C GLU A 12 -6.39 -4.47 24.71
N PRO A 13 -5.36 -3.90 25.38
CA PRO A 13 -5.54 -2.93 26.47
C PRO A 13 -6.39 -1.70 26.08
N ARG A 14 -6.38 -1.32 24.82
CA ARG A 14 -7.21 -0.22 24.27
C ARG A 14 -8.71 -0.52 24.24
N LEU A 15 -9.09 -1.79 24.35
CA LEU A 15 -10.49 -2.21 24.51
C LEU A 15 -10.95 -2.17 25.98
N ALA A 16 -10.03 -1.84 26.91
CA ALA A 16 -10.37 -1.64 28.31
C ALA A 16 -11.28 -0.42 28.48
N THR A 17 -12.02 -0.41 29.59
CA THR A 17 -12.89 0.72 29.94
C THR A 17 -12.33 1.43 31.18
N PRO A 18 -11.95 2.72 31.11
CA PRO A 18 -11.97 3.59 29.93
C PRO A 18 -10.91 3.20 28.88
N PRO A 19 -11.15 3.50 27.60
CA PRO A 19 -10.18 3.24 26.56
C PRO A 19 -8.86 3.97 26.85
N GLN A 20 -7.73 3.26 26.70
CA GLN A 20 -6.42 3.87 26.83
C GLN A 20 -5.92 4.32 25.47
N LEU A 21 -5.20 5.45 25.43
CA LEU A 21 -4.50 5.87 24.23
C LEU A 21 -3.40 4.85 23.91
N PHE A 22 -3.42 4.40 22.68
CA PHE A 22 -2.38 3.51 22.15
C PHE A 22 -1.20 4.35 21.65
N HIS A 23 0.00 4.05 22.11
CA HIS A 23 1.22 4.83 21.83
C HIS A 23 2.27 4.03 21.06
N GLU A 24 1.99 2.79 20.73
CA GLU A 24 2.91 1.92 20.01
C GLU A 24 2.49 1.79 18.54
N TYR A 25 3.44 1.47 17.66
CA TYR A 25 3.11 1.22 16.25
C TYR A 25 2.59 -0.21 16.01
N THR A 26 2.93 -1.15 16.89
CA THR A 26 2.41 -2.53 16.83
C THR A 26 1.04 -2.58 17.46
N VAL A 27 0.02 -2.67 16.64
CA VAL A 27 -1.38 -2.59 17.09
C VAL A 27 -1.99 -3.90 17.59
N GLY A 28 -1.24 -5.00 17.54
CA GLY A 28 -1.73 -6.34 17.87
C GLY A 28 -2.67 -6.91 16.79
N TRP A 29 -3.18 -8.10 17.04
CA TRP A 29 -4.06 -8.80 16.13
C TRP A 29 -5.52 -8.62 16.53
N SER A 30 -6.35 -8.27 15.57
CA SER A 30 -7.79 -8.19 15.74
C SER A 30 -8.47 -8.41 14.39
N LYS A 31 -9.60 -9.11 14.39
CA LYS A 31 -10.43 -9.30 13.21
C LYS A 31 -11.91 -9.20 13.57
N LEU A 32 -12.74 -8.92 12.57
CA LEU A 32 -14.19 -9.01 12.71
C LEU A 32 -14.60 -10.46 13.00
N CYS A 33 -15.49 -10.64 13.94
CA CYS A 33 -16.01 -11.97 14.30
C CYS A 33 -17.10 -12.39 13.31
N LEU A 34 -16.76 -13.20 12.33
CA LEU A 34 -17.68 -13.61 11.28
C LEU A 34 -18.83 -14.54 11.75
N ASP A 35 -18.82 -14.94 13.05
CA ASP A 35 -19.95 -15.62 13.68
C ASP A 35 -21.12 -14.69 13.99
N LYS A 36 -20.86 -13.41 14.07
CA LYS A 36 -21.85 -12.40 14.47
C LYS A 36 -22.54 -11.85 13.23
N PRO A 37 -23.86 -12.05 13.04
CA PRO A 37 -24.57 -11.54 11.86
C PRO A 37 -24.54 -10.03 11.76
N GLU A 38 -24.43 -9.32 12.87
CA GLU A 38 -24.34 -7.85 12.96
C GLU A 38 -23.12 -7.25 12.23
N ILE A 39 -22.10 -8.08 11.97
CA ILE A 39 -20.92 -7.68 11.19
C ILE A 39 -21.31 -7.16 9.80
N TYR A 40 -22.27 -7.81 9.16
CA TYR A 40 -22.66 -7.43 7.80
C TYR A 40 -23.44 -6.11 7.78
N ASP A 41 -24.23 -5.83 8.80
CA ASP A 41 -24.89 -4.54 8.97
C ASP A 41 -23.86 -3.42 9.21
N PHE A 42 -22.85 -3.71 10.03
CA PHE A 42 -21.74 -2.79 10.27
C PHE A 42 -20.96 -2.51 8.96
N VAL A 43 -20.56 -3.55 8.24
CA VAL A 43 -19.84 -3.42 6.96
C VAL A 43 -20.68 -2.66 5.95
N ALA A 44 -21.97 -2.95 5.83
CA ALA A 44 -22.87 -2.24 4.93
C ALA A 44 -22.99 -0.75 5.28
N THR A 45 -23.04 -0.43 6.58
CA THR A 45 -23.10 0.96 7.06
C THR A 45 -21.80 1.71 6.68
N VAL A 46 -20.64 1.14 7.01
CA VAL A 46 -19.33 1.78 6.73
C VAL A 46 -19.13 1.96 5.22
N LEU A 47 -19.36 0.92 4.43
CA LEU A 47 -19.21 1.01 2.98
C LEU A 47 -20.24 1.97 2.35
N GLY A 48 -21.46 2.05 2.92
CA GLY A 48 -22.47 3.02 2.50
C GLY A 48 -22.02 4.45 2.71
N GLU A 49 -21.54 4.79 3.91
CA GLU A 49 -21.00 6.12 4.22
C GLU A 49 -19.78 6.46 3.33
N MET A 50 -18.87 5.50 3.11
CA MET A 50 -17.75 5.68 2.20
C MET A 50 -18.21 5.94 0.76
N ALA A 51 -19.24 5.24 0.29
CA ALA A 51 -19.81 5.43 -1.05
C ALA A 51 -20.39 6.83 -1.26
N GLU A 52 -20.97 7.41 -0.21
CA GLU A 52 -21.56 8.76 -0.24
C GLU A 52 -20.52 9.87 -0.31
N ILE A 53 -19.39 9.70 0.38
CA ILE A 53 -18.33 10.72 0.42
C ILE A 53 -17.29 10.59 -0.71
N THR A 54 -17.30 9.48 -1.47
CA THR A 54 -16.38 9.24 -2.57
C THR A 54 -17.08 9.35 -3.92
N THR A 55 -16.49 10.11 -4.85
CA THR A 55 -17.02 10.29 -6.22
C THR A 55 -16.57 9.17 -7.18
N GLY A 56 -15.54 8.40 -6.84
CA GLY A 56 -15.02 7.31 -7.67
C GLY A 56 -15.97 6.10 -7.71
N ASP A 57 -15.82 5.29 -8.74
CA ASP A 57 -16.68 4.13 -8.98
C ASP A 57 -16.24 2.87 -8.20
N TYR A 58 -15.25 2.99 -7.33
CA TYR A 58 -14.60 1.88 -6.67
C TYR A 58 -14.63 1.99 -5.16
N LEU A 59 -14.73 0.85 -4.46
CA LEU A 59 -14.48 0.73 -3.01
C LEU A 59 -13.55 -0.44 -2.76
N HIS A 60 -12.49 -0.19 -1.98
CA HIS A 60 -11.55 -1.21 -1.56
C HIS A 60 -12.00 -1.83 -0.25
N ILE A 61 -12.12 -3.16 -0.20
CA ILE A 61 -12.60 -3.90 0.98
C ILE A 61 -11.49 -4.54 1.82
N GLY A 62 -10.22 -4.30 1.48
CA GLY A 62 -9.10 -4.98 2.15
C GLY A 62 -9.02 -6.45 1.77
N GLY A 63 -9.00 -7.33 2.76
CA GLY A 63 -9.08 -8.78 2.58
C GLY A 63 -7.74 -9.50 2.62
N ASP A 64 -6.67 -8.79 2.98
CA ASP A 64 -5.32 -9.30 3.16
C ASP A 64 -5.14 -10.02 4.51
N GLU A 65 -4.24 -10.99 4.54
CA GLU A 65 -3.67 -11.62 5.73
C GLU A 65 -4.67 -12.19 6.76
N ILE A 66 -5.88 -12.56 6.35
CA ILE A 66 -6.90 -13.16 7.21
C ILE A 66 -7.05 -14.65 6.94
N GLU A 67 -6.83 -15.46 7.97
CA GLU A 67 -7.14 -16.87 7.99
C GLU A 67 -8.44 -17.10 8.78
N ASP A 68 -9.52 -17.41 8.06
CA ASP A 68 -10.81 -17.77 8.64
C ASP A 68 -11.57 -18.69 7.67
N GLU A 69 -12.24 -19.72 8.19
CA GLU A 69 -13.01 -20.65 7.37
C GLU A 69 -14.14 -19.97 6.59
N ARG A 70 -14.67 -18.87 7.11
CA ARG A 70 -15.76 -18.08 6.51
C ARG A 70 -15.26 -16.91 5.67
N TYR A 71 -13.95 -16.76 5.52
CA TYR A 71 -13.37 -15.67 4.74
C TYR A 71 -14.00 -15.53 3.34
N LYS A 72 -14.14 -16.66 2.64
CA LYS A 72 -14.72 -16.65 1.28
C LYS A 72 -16.17 -16.18 1.26
N GLU A 73 -16.96 -16.60 2.25
CA GLU A 73 -18.35 -16.16 2.40
C GLU A 73 -18.42 -14.68 2.71
N PHE A 74 -17.55 -14.20 3.59
CA PHE A 74 -17.45 -12.78 3.93
C PHE A 74 -17.12 -11.93 2.69
N VAL A 75 -16.11 -12.31 1.91
CA VAL A 75 -15.72 -11.59 0.69
C VAL A 75 -16.88 -11.52 -0.31
N VAL A 76 -17.61 -12.63 -0.53
CA VAL A 76 -18.78 -12.64 -1.42
C VAL A 76 -19.88 -11.69 -0.94
N LYS A 77 -20.14 -11.64 0.37
CA LYS A 77 -21.14 -10.73 0.94
C LYS A 77 -20.69 -9.26 0.87
N ALA A 78 -19.42 -8.98 1.18
CA ALA A 78 -18.87 -7.64 1.07
C ALA A 78 -18.91 -7.12 -0.38
N ASP A 79 -18.53 -7.96 -1.35
CA ASP A 79 -18.65 -7.64 -2.77
C ASP A 79 -20.12 -7.34 -3.18
N SER A 80 -21.06 -8.15 -2.68
CA SER A 80 -22.48 -7.91 -2.93
C SER A 80 -22.97 -6.57 -2.37
N ILE A 81 -22.50 -6.19 -1.18
CA ILE A 81 -22.81 -4.88 -0.58
C ILE A 81 -22.28 -3.75 -1.46
N VAL A 82 -21.01 -3.80 -1.85
CA VAL A 82 -20.38 -2.78 -2.72
C VAL A 82 -21.13 -2.62 -4.03
N ARG A 83 -21.47 -3.74 -4.70
CA ARG A 83 -22.24 -3.71 -5.94
C ARG A 83 -23.66 -3.17 -5.74
N GLY A 84 -24.28 -3.47 -4.59
CA GLY A 84 -25.57 -2.90 -4.19
C GLY A 84 -25.55 -1.38 -4.05
N LEU A 85 -24.38 -0.80 -3.75
CA LEU A 85 -24.15 0.65 -3.70
C LEU A 85 -23.80 1.27 -5.07
N GLY A 86 -23.82 0.47 -6.15
CA GLY A 86 -23.48 0.93 -7.50
C GLY A 86 -21.99 1.11 -7.74
N LYS A 87 -21.12 0.53 -6.88
CA LYS A 87 -19.68 0.60 -6.98
C LYS A 87 -19.07 -0.74 -7.43
N THR A 88 -17.83 -0.71 -7.87
CA THR A 88 -17.02 -1.89 -8.17
C THR A 88 -16.07 -2.19 -7.00
N THR A 89 -15.97 -3.46 -6.64
CA THR A 89 -15.11 -3.89 -5.55
C THR A 89 -13.64 -3.95 -5.98
N ILE A 90 -12.74 -3.42 -5.14
CA ILE A 90 -11.31 -3.73 -5.16
C ILE A 90 -10.98 -4.48 -3.87
N GLY A 91 -10.06 -5.42 -3.91
CA GLY A 91 -9.52 -6.09 -2.73
C GLY A 91 -8.11 -6.60 -2.96
N TRP A 92 -7.37 -6.84 -1.87
CA TRP A 92 -6.07 -7.47 -1.97
C TRP A 92 -6.17 -8.87 -2.62
N GLU A 93 -5.10 -9.38 -3.19
CA GLU A 93 -5.13 -10.58 -4.06
C GLU A 93 -5.82 -11.79 -3.44
N GLU A 94 -5.87 -11.91 -2.11
CA GLU A 94 -6.51 -12.99 -1.38
C GLU A 94 -8.03 -13.08 -1.64
N VAL A 95 -8.69 -11.97 -1.98
CA VAL A 95 -10.15 -11.97 -2.28
C VAL A 95 -10.48 -12.87 -3.46
N THR A 96 -9.52 -13.14 -4.34
CA THR A 96 -9.68 -14.03 -5.49
C THR A 96 -9.83 -15.51 -5.12
N GLN A 97 -9.62 -15.87 -3.84
CA GLN A 97 -9.92 -17.20 -3.34
C GLN A 97 -11.43 -17.45 -3.19
N ALA A 98 -12.23 -16.40 -3.14
CA ALA A 98 -13.68 -16.48 -3.10
C ALA A 98 -14.27 -16.53 -4.54
N GLN A 99 -15.53 -16.98 -4.63
CA GLN A 99 -16.27 -16.91 -5.90
C GLN A 99 -16.89 -15.52 -6.04
N VAL A 100 -16.09 -14.57 -6.52
CA VAL A 100 -16.49 -13.19 -6.71
C VAL A 100 -16.85 -12.91 -8.17
N ASP A 101 -17.53 -11.79 -8.41
CA ASP A 101 -17.84 -11.32 -9.76
C ASP A 101 -16.54 -11.03 -10.55
N SER A 102 -16.56 -11.29 -11.84
CA SER A 102 -15.41 -11.07 -12.73
C SER A 102 -15.03 -9.60 -12.92
N THR A 103 -15.88 -8.67 -12.48
CA THR A 103 -15.60 -7.24 -12.49
C THR A 103 -14.82 -6.77 -11.27
N LEU A 104 -14.75 -7.59 -10.22
CA LEU A 104 -13.91 -7.30 -9.05
C LEU A 104 -12.46 -7.09 -9.48
N ILE A 105 -11.81 -6.08 -8.94
CA ILE A 105 -10.39 -5.78 -9.20
C ILE A 105 -9.54 -6.37 -8.08
N SER A 106 -8.54 -7.16 -8.46
CA SER A 106 -7.57 -7.72 -7.52
C SER A 106 -6.32 -6.87 -7.45
N GLN A 107 -5.94 -6.41 -6.25
CA GLN A 107 -4.68 -5.72 -6.02
C GLN A 107 -3.62 -6.73 -5.57
N ARG A 108 -2.65 -7.00 -6.44
CA ARG A 108 -1.56 -7.96 -6.18
C ARG A 108 -0.41 -7.30 -5.44
N TRP A 109 -0.06 -7.84 -4.27
CA TRP A 109 0.98 -7.28 -3.42
C TRP A 109 2.17 -8.24 -3.16
N ASN A 110 1.94 -9.53 -2.97
CA ASN A 110 3.02 -10.51 -2.74
C ASN A 110 3.16 -11.56 -3.83
N GLY A 111 2.16 -11.66 -4.72
CA GLY A 111 2.16 -12.60 -5.83
C GLY A 111 2.04 -14.08 -5.43
N LYS A 112 1.66 -14.40 -4.19
CA LYS A 112 1.54 -15.78 -3.68
C LYS A 112 0.19 -16.40 -4.01
N THR A 113 -0.84 -15.60 -4.14
CA THR A 113 -2.14 -16.10 -4.52
C THR A 113 -2.13 -16.36 -6.02
N ASN A 114 -2.15 -17.63 -6.41
CA ASN A 114 -2.25 -18.06 -7.79
C ASN A 114 -3.66 -17.78 -8.34
N SER A 115 -4.01 -16.55 -8.41
CA SER A 115 -5.22 -16.12 -9.07
C SER A 115 -5.03 -16.20 -10.58
N VAL A 116 -5.25 -17.37 -11.14
CA VAL A 116 -5.65 -17.50 -12.54
C VAL A 116 -7.06 -16.94 -12.62
N VAL A 117 -7.20 -15.67 -12.41
CA VAL A 117 -8.50 -15.03 -12.40
C VAL A 117 -8.58 -14.15 -13.63
N ASN A 118 -9.65 -14.27 -14.35
CA ASN A 118 -10.00 -13.35 -15.45
C ASN A 118 -10.50 -12.00 -14.91
N THR A 119 -10.02 -11.59 -13.73
CA THR A 119 -10.36 -10.29 -13.14
C THR A 119 -9.31 -9.26 -13.49
N PRO A 120 -9.66 -7.97 -13.58
CA PRO A 120 -8.69 -6.89 -13.69
C PRO A 120 -7.74 -6.87 -12.50
N ILE A 121 -6.48 -6.49 -12.73
CA ILE A 121 -5.42 -6.53 -11.72
C ILE A 121 -4.75 -5.16 -11.60
N ILE A 122 -4.55 -4.72 -10.35
CA ILE A 122 -3.61 -3.65 -10.01
C ILE A 122 -2.34 -4.31 -9.49
N GLU A 123 -1.18 -4.01 -10.08
CA GLU A 123 0.11 -4.53 -9.61
C GLU A 123 0.71 -3.63 -8.55
N SER A 124 0.79 -4.14 -7.33
CA SER A 124 1.38 -3.47 -6.16
C SER A 124 2.45 -4.34 -5.50
N ILE A 125 3.20 -5.10 -6.31
CA ILE A 125 4.17 -6.09 -5.83
C ILE A 125 5.16 -5.45 -4.86
N CYS A 126 5.20 -5.96 -3.63
CA CYS A 126 5.93 -5.36 -2.51
C CYS A 126 7.43 -5.18 -2.78
N SER A 127 8.08 -6.12 -3.48
CA SER A 127 9.50 -6.04 -3.83
C SER A 127 9.85 -4.97 -4.88
N SER A 128 8.83 -4.27 -5.42
CA SER A 128 9.00 -3.23 -6.44
C SER A 128 8.27 -1.94 -6.10
N PHE A 129 7.16 -2.01 -5.36
CA PHE A 129 6.26 -0.87 -5.17
C PHE A 129 5.91 -0.55 -3.71
N TYR A 130 6.34 -1.33 -2.71
CA TYR A 130 6.15 -0.93 -1.32
C TYR A 130 7.24 0.05 -0.89
N TYR A 131 6.88 1.33 -0.80
CA TYR A 131 7.84 2.41 -0.59
C TYR A 131 8.06 2.76 0.88
N ASP A 132 7.41 2.08 1.83
CA ASP A 132 7.81 2.01 3.23
C ASP A 132 9.15 1.27 3.41
N HIS A 133 9.56 0.44 2.44
CA HIS A 133 10.87 -0.18 2.37
C HIS A 133 11.98 0.85 2.09
N ALA A 134 13.19 0.56 2.54
CA ALA A 134 14.37 1.38 2.31
C ALA A 134 14.62 1.67 0.82
N ASN A 135 15.10 2.87 0.51
CA ASN A 135 15.56 3.20 -0.84
C ASN A 135 16.91 2.55 -1.19
N ILE A 136 17.73 2.35 -0.14
CA ILE A 136 19.05 1.71 -0.22
C ILE A 136 19.26 0.82 1.02
N PRO A 137 20.14 -0.20 0.94
CA PRO A 137 20.48 -1.01 2.11
C PRO A 137 20.96 -0.16 3.30
N GLY A 138 20.50 -0.50 4.49
CA GLY A 138 20.91 0.16 5.74
C GLY A 138 20.23 1.50 6.01
N GLN A 139 19.28 1.94 5.22
CA GLN A 139 18.46 3.12 5.56
C GLN A 139 17.59 2.79 6.76
N GLU A 140 17.69 3.62 7.79
CA GLU A 140 16.96 3.47 9.05
C GLU A 140 15.48 3.87 8.91
N MET A 141 14.67 3.55 9.93
CA MET A 141 13.24 3.86 9.98
C MET A 141 12.47 3.33 8.77
N THR A 142 12.76 2.09 8.36
CA THR A 142 12.13 1.41 7.24
C THR A 142 11.66 0.02 7.62
N ASN A 143 10.68 -0.50 6.90
CA ASN A 143 10.10 -1.81 7.17
C ASN A 143 10.39 -2.76 6.00
N ASN A 144 11.52 -3.46 6.05
CA ASN A 144 12.05 -4.26 4.92
C ASN A 144 11.59 -5.73 4.91
N TRP A 145 10.38 -6.02 5.36
CA TRP A 145 9.88 -7.39 5.51
C TRP A 145 9.76 -8.18 4.19
N CYS A 146 9.47 -7.53 3.07
CA CYS A 146 9.32 -8.18 1.76
C CYS A 146 10.65 -8.33 1.02
N LYS A 147 11.58 -7.38 1.22
CA LYS A 147 12.88 -7.36 0.56
C LYS A 147 13.92 -6.75 1.49
N GLU A 148 14.84 -7.57 1.98
CA GLU A 148 15.83 -7.23 3.01
C GLU A 148 16.64 -5.97 2.69
N ASP A 149 17.09 -5.84 1.44
CA ASP A 149 17.86 -4.67 0.96
C ASP A 149 17.00 -3.43 0.63
N GLY A 150 15.69 -3.51 0.87
CA GLY A 150 14.74 -2.47 0.50
C GLY A 150 14.35 -2.52 -0.98
N VAL A 151 13.61 -1.51 -1.42
CA VAL A 151 13.10 -1.34 -2.78
C VAL A 151 13.79 -0.14 -3.43
N SER A 152 14.80 -0.40 -4.25
CA SER A 152 15.57 0.65 -4.93
C SER A 152 14.77 1.33 -6.06
N LEU A 153 15.26 2.49 -6.50
CA LEU A 153 14.74 3.17 -7.71
C LEU A 153 14.74 2.21 -8.92
N LYS A 154 15.79 1.40 -9.05
CA LYS A 154 15.92 0.43 -10.14
C LYS A 154 14.89 -0.69 -10.04
N ASP A 155 14.58 -1.18 -8.85
CA ASP A 155 13.54 -2.21 -8.64
C ASP A 155 12.17 -1.71 -9.11
N ALA A 156 11.82 -0.48 -8.75
CA ALA A 156 10.59 0.16 -9.20
C ALA A 156 10.54 0.29 -10.72
N TYR A 157 11.61 0.80 -11.33
CA TYR A 157 11.68 1.07 -12.77
C TYR A 157 11.70 -0.21 -13.63
N THR A 158 12.39 -1.25 -13.18
CA THR A 158 12.57 -2.49 -13.97
C THR A 158 11.43 -3.47 -13.84
N PHE A 159 10.40 -3.14 -13.06
CA PHE A 159 9.18 -3.94 -13.01
C PHE A 159 8.58 -4.12 -14.41
N LYS A 160 8.13 -5.34 -14.68
CA LYS A 160 7.47 -5.69 -15.94
C LYS A 160 6.07 -6.18 -15.70
N VAL A 161 5.12 -5.52 -16.32
CA VAL A 161 3.74 -5.98 -16.37
C VAL A 161 3.68 -7.22 -17.25
N LYS A 162 3.39 -8.36 -16.64
CA LYS A 162 3.34 -9.65 -17.35
C LYS A 162 1.93 -10.20 -17.54
N ASN A 163 1.01 -9.79 -16.67
CA ASN A 163 -0.36 -10.28 -16.72
C ASN A 163 -1.18 -9.41 -17.70
N PRO A 164 -1.81 -10.00 -18.72
CA PRO A 164 -2.59 -9.25 -19.70
C PRO A 164 -3.84 -8.57 -19.09
N ASN A 165 -4.28 -8.99 -17.90
CA ASN A 165 -5.40 -8.38 -17.19
C ASN A 165 -4.98 -7.21 -16.29
N THR A 166 -3.70 -6.84 -16.27
CA THR A 166 -3.25 -5.69 -15.50
C THR A 166 -3.79 -4.40 -16.09
N ILE A 167 -4.48 -3.62 -15.27
CA ILE A 167 -5.07 -2.32 -15.63
C ILE A 167 -4.26 -1.15 -15.10
N GLY A 168 -3.31 -1.39 -14.19
CA GLY A 168 -2.47 -0.34 -13.62
C GLY A 168 -1.47 -0.85 -12.61
N VAL A 169 -0.67 0.08 -12.10
CA VAL A 169 0.30 -0.12 -11.03
C VAL A 169 0.01 0.84 -9.89
N GLU A 170 0.28 0.44 -8.65
CA GLU A 170 0.10 1.26 -7.46
C GLU A 170 1.26 1.02 -6.49
N ALA A 171 1.70 2.09 -5.82
CA ALA A 171 2.77 2.02 -4.82
C ALA A 171 2.26 2.45 -3.45
N PRO A 172 1.97 1.51 -2.55
CA PRO A 172 1.64 1.80 -1.16
C PRO A 172 2.84 2.33 -0.38
N VAL A 173 2.56 3.21 0.59
CA VAL A 173 3.49 3.56 1.67
C VAL A 173 2.78 3.32 3.00
N TRP A 174 3.17 2.27 3.70
CA TRP A 174 2.68 1.99 5.05
C TRP A 174 3.39 2.92 6.03
N THR A 175 2.66 3.43 7.00
CA THR A 175 3.07 4.65 7.72
C THR A 175 3.61 4.40 9.12
N GLU A 176 3.84 3.17 9.52
CA GLU A 176 4.36 2.81 10.84
C GLU A 176 5.68 3.52 11.17
N MET A 177 6.52 3.71 10.15
CA MET A 177 7.82 4.38 10.27
C MET A 177 7.86 5.75 9.59
N VAL A 178 6.69 6.35 9.27
CA VAL A 178 6.60 7.66 8.62
C VAL A 178 6.13 8.69 9.64
N LEU A 179 7.07 9.46 10.20
CA LEU A 179 6.84 10.34 11.34
C LEU A 179 6.63 11.81 10.95
N SER A 180 6.86 12.18 9.69
CA SER A 180 6.71 13.55 9.21
C SER A 180 6.40 13.60 7.71
N ASN A 181 6.03 14.77 7.20
CA ASN A 181 5.82 14.99 5.76
C ASN A 181 7.12 14.80 4.97
N GLU A 182 8.24 15.22 5.51
CA GLU A 182 9.56 15.06 4.88
C GLU A 182 9.94 13.58 4.79
N ALA A 183 9.61 12.78 5.84
CA ALA A 183 9.79 11.34 5.80
C ALA A 183 8.88 10.68 4.73
N ALA A 184 7.64 11.17 4.58
CA ALA A 184 6.75 10.70 3.53
C ALA A 184 7.32 11.02 2.14
N ASP A 185 7.76 12.24 1.91
CA ASP A 185 8.39 12.66 0.66
C ASP A 185 9.59 11.80 0.29
N ASP A 186 10.46 11.51 1.27
CA ASP A 186 11.62 10.62 1.10
C ASP A 186 11.22 9.20 0.68
N ARG A 187 10.08 8.70 1.19
CA ARG A 187 9.56 7.41 0.79
C ARG A 187 8.99 7.42 -0.62
N PHE A 188 8.20 8.43 -0.96
CA PHE A 188 7.55 8.51 -2.27
C PHE A 188 8.53 8.80 -3.40
N TRP A 189 9.39 9.81 -3.21
CA TRP A 189 10.23 10.33 -4.27
C TRP A 189 11.69 9.85 -4.16
N PRO A 190 12.34 9.48 -5.26
CA PRO A 190 11.87 9.57 -6.66
C PRO A 190 11.22 8.29 -7.20
N ARG A 191 10.99 7.25 -6.38
CA ARG A 191 10.49 5.94 -6.83
C ARG A 191 9.12 6.03 -7.52
N THR A 192 8.27 6.95 -7.07
CA THR A 192 6.96 7.19 -7.71
C THR A 192 7.11 7.68 -9.15
N ILE A 193 8.18 8.44 -9.48
CA ILE A 193 8.44 8.85 -10.86
C ILE A 193 8.81 7.62 -11.71
N ALA A 194 9.58 6.69 -11.15
CA ALA A 194 9.90 5.43 -11.82
C ALA A 194 8.64 4.58 -12.07
N MET A 195 7.78 4.45 -11.05
CA MET A 195 6.51 3.75 -11.18
C MET A 195 5.60 4.40 -12.24
N ALA A 196 5.55 5.73 -12.27
CA ALA A 196 4.75 6.45 -13.26
C ALA A 196 5.19 6.12 -14.69
N GLU A 197 6.51 6.03 -14.94
CA GLU A 197 7.01 5.63 -16.27
C GLU A 197 6.70 4.16 -16.57
N VAL A 198 6.72 3.27 -15.57
CA VAL A 198 6.30 1.87 -15.73
C VAL A 198 4.83 1.76 -16.12
N GLY A 199 3.96 2.55 -15.50
CA GLY A 199 2.53 2.54 -15.80
C GLY A 199 2.16 3.20 -17.12
N TRP A 200 3.01 4.08 -17.64
CA TRP A 200 2.73 4.88 -18.84
C TRP A 200 3.39 4.37 -20.11
N SER A 201 4.58 3.74 -19.98
CA SER A 201 5.42 3.40 -21.13
C SER A 201 5.45 1.89 -21.40
N GLU A 202 5.38 1.52 -22.67
CA GLU A 202 5.64 0.14 -23.09
C GLU A 202 7.08 -0.27 -22.72
N ASP A 203 7.28 -1.54 -22.35
CA ASP A 203 8.56 -2.08 -21.89
C ASP A 203 9.73 -1.84 -22.87
N GLU A 204 9.44 -1.89 -24.16
CA GLU A 204 10.43 -1.67 -25.23
C GLU A 204 10.92 -0.22 -25.34
N ASN A 205 10.16 0.72 -24.80
CA ASN A 205 10.48 2.15 -24.78
C ASN A 205 11.17 2.57 -23.48
N LYS A 206 11.33 1.68 -22.51
CA LYS A 206 11.98 1.96 -21.23
C LYS A 206 13.49 1.80 -21.31
N ASP A 207 14.23 2.84 -20.93
CA ASP A 207 15.69 2.86 -20.81
C ASP A 207 16.11 3.46 -19.48
N TYR A 208 16.58 2.62 -18.56
CA TYR A 208 16.96 3.05 -17.20
C TYR A 208 18.08 4.09 -17.20
N LYS A 209 19.06 4.00 -18.11
CA LYS A 209 20.15 4.97 -18.19
C LYS A 209 19.66 6.34 -18.65
N ASN A 210 18.76 6.36 -19.60
CA ASN A 210 18.09 7.60 -20.02
C ASN A 210 17.19 8.15 -18.93
N PHE A 211 16.45 7.27 -18.24
CA PHE A 211 15.56 7.65 -17.13
C PHE A 211 16.32 8.37 -16.00
N ILE A 212 17.41 7.79 -15.47
CA ILE A 212 18.17 8.41 -14.37
C ILE A 212 18.78 9.75 -14.77
N LYS A 213 19.15 9.94 -16.04
CA LYS A 213 19.61 11.24 -16.54
C LYS A 213 18.50 12.28 -16.51
N ARG A 214 17.31 11.95 -17.06
CA ARG A 214 16.14 12.85 -17.02
C ARG A 214 15.70 13.14 -15.58
N LEU A 215 15.82 12.15 -14.70
CA LEU A 215 15.48 12.28 -13.29
C LEU A 215 16.42 13.28 -12.58
N GLY A 216 17.74 13.25 -12.88
CA GLY A 216 18.69 14.24 -12.38
C GLY A 216 18.32 15.69 -12.72
N GLU A 217 17.84 15.91 -13.95
CA GLU A 217 17.31 17.22 -14.38
C GLU A 217 15.97 17.56 -13.70
N HIS A 218 15.13 16.54 -13.44
CA HIS A 218 13.84 16.71 -12.76
C HIS A 218 13.97 17.13 -11.30
N GLY A 219 15.12 16.86 -10.66
CA GLY A 219 15.42 17.28 -9.29
C GLY A 219 15.20 18.79 -9.07
N LEU A 220 15.50 19.62 -10.06
CA LEU A 220 15.21 21.07 -9.99
C LEU A 220 13.71 21.38 -9.81
N ARG A 221 12.83 20.56 -10.42
CA ARG A 221 11.38 20.73 -10.26
C ARG A 221 10.91 20.32 -8.87
N LEU A 222 11.45 19.22 -8.36
CA LEU A 222 11.16 18.75 -6.99
C LEU A 222 11.58 19.81 -5.97
N ASP A 223 12.76 20.45 -6.17
CA ASP A 223 13.23 21.54 -5.31
C ASP A 223 12.33 22.78 -5.37
N LEU A 224 11.86 23.15 -6.55
CA LEU A 224 10.95 24.28 -6.72
C LEU A 224 9.57 24.02 -6.08
N MET A 225 9.17 22.76 -5.99
CA MET A 225 7.94 22.32 -5.34
C MET A 225 8.11 22.09 -3.84
N ASP A 226 9.30 22.30 -3.31
CA ASP A 226 9.67 22.06 -1.91
C ASP A 226 9.49 20.59 -1.45
N VAL A 227 9.72 19.64 -2.34
CA VAL A 227 9.64 18.21 -2.08
C VAL A 227 10.95 17.70 -1.51
N HIS A 228 10.90 17.00 -0.38
CA HIS A 228 12.05 16.36 0.27
C HIS A 228 12.28 14.95 -0.29
N TYR A 229 12.82 14.84 -1.47
CA TYR A 229 13.04 13.56 -2.13
C TYR A 229 14.35 12.88 -1.73
N PHE A 230 14.36 11.56 -1.71
CA PHE A 230 15.55 10.77 -1.50
C PHE A 230 16.55 10.93 -2.66
N ARG A 231 17.74 11.42 -2.36
CA ARG A 231 18.80 11.62 -3.36
C ARG A 231 19.58 10.32 -3.58
N THR A 232 18.94 9.39 -4.30
CA THR A 232 19.60 8.12 -4.60
C THR A 232 20.97 8.33 -5.27
N PRO A 233 22.01 7.57 -4.86
CA PRO A 233 23.37 7.75 -5.38
C PRO A 233 23.53 7.35 -6.85
N GLU A 234 22.56 6.65 -7.44
CA GLU A 234 22.58 6.28 -8.87
C GLU A 234 22.26 7.45 -9.80
N VAL A 235 21.81 8.60 -9.28
CA VAL A 235 21.37 9.76 -10.06
C VAL A 235 22.32 10.93 -9.86
N GLU A 236 22.83 11.48 -10.93
CA GLU A 236 23.54 12.77 -10.93
C GLU A 236 22.54 13.90 -10.85
N TRP A 237 22.32 14.39 -9.62
CA TRP A 237 21.35 15.44 -9.37
C TRP A 237 21.88 16.82 -9.75
N ASN A 238 21.17 17.52 -10.60
CA ASN A 238 21.51 18.90 -11.03
C ASN A 238 21.11 19.97 -10.01
N SER A 239 20.79 19.56 -8.79
CA SER A 239 20.31 20.41 -7.71
C SER A 239 21.14 20.18 -6.45
N ASP A 240 21.45 21.26 -5.73
CA ASP A 240 22.18 21.21 -4.45
C ASP A 240 21.27 21.32 -3.22
N ARG A 241 19.97 21.55 -3.42
CA ARG A 241 19.00 21.64 -2.33
C ARG A 241 18.86 20.26 -1.65
N ASN A 242 18.65 20.24 -0.36
CA ASN A 242 18.48 19.02 0.46
C ASN A 242 19.72 18.11 0.61
N LYS A 243 20.92 18.58 0.40
CA LYS A 243 22.12 17.87 0.84
C LYS A 243 22.19 17.91 2.37
N GLY A 244 21.79 16.83 3.04
CA GLY A 244 22.09 16.63 4.46
C GLY A 244 20.95 16.76 5.46
N VAL A 245 19.69 16.78 5.06
CA VAL A 245 18.56 16.98 6.01
C VAL A 245 18.25 15.74 6.85
N PHE A 246 18.63 14.55 6.43
CA PHE A 246 18.27 13.30 7.14
C PHE A 246 19.02 13.07 8.46
N SER A 247 20.20 13.67 8.67
CA SER A 247 20.98 13.49 9.91
C SER A 247 20.51 14.36 11.08
N GLU A 248 19.70 15.38 10.83
CA GLU A 248 19.29 16.33 11.88
C GLU A 248 17.92 16.00 12.54
N TYR A 249 17.12 15.12 11.94
CA TYR A 249 15.76 14.81 12.42
C TYR A 249 15.61 13.47 13.14
N MET A 250 16.71 12.79 13.47
CA MET A 250 16.68 11.63 14.36
C MET A 250 16.73 12.12 15.82
N PRO A 251 15.63 12.08 16.59
CA PRO A 251 15.76 12.24 18.01
C PRO A 251 16.57 11.06 18.55
N GLU A 252 17.76 11.36 19.09
CA GLU A 252 18.49 10.39 19.90
C GLU A 252 17.56 9.89 21.00
N SER A 253 17.38 8.58 21.07
CA SER A 253 16.70 7.86 22.15
C SER A 253 15.19 8.09 22.33
N ARG A 254 14.39 7.27 21.69
CA ARG A 254 13.13 6.75 22.26
C ARG A 254 12.76 5.44 21.57
N TRP A 255 13.48 4.37 21.93
CA TRP A 255 13.01 2.97 21.72
C TRP A 255 13.25 2.18 23.00
#